data_5ce54dbab4ff1aff5c470cbe41ec82a2
#
_entry.id   5ce54dbab4ff1aff5c470cbe41ec82a2
#
_cell.length_a   1.000
_cell.length_b   1.000
_cell.length_c   1.000
_cell.angle_alpha   90.00
_cell.angle_beta   90.00
_cell.angle_gamma   90.00
#
_symmetry.space_group_name_H-M   'P 1'
#
loop_
_entity.id
_entity.type
_entity.pdbx_description
1 polymer ?
#
loop_
_entity_poly.entity_id
_entity_poly.type
_entity_poly.pdbx_seq_one_letter_code
_entity_poly.pdbx_strand_id
1 'polypeptide(L)'
;MGIRERINHLLATGFLAGRIRYMPGTFGSLVGLLLVFLFPILRSWPAILITVIAGTYICQQEENRTGIKDNQEIVIDEIAGVFITFALISPNNFIHYLTGFLLFRVFDIFKPGPIDSVQDYEGGPGVMLDDIAAGLISAIIMFLIF
;
A
#
# COMPACT_ATOMS: atom_id res chain seq x y z
N MET A 1 -2.90 -19.79 -16.60
CA MET A 1 -2.00 -19.04 -15.71
C MET A 1 -0.78 -19.89 -15.36
N GLY A 2 0.40 -19.42 -15.75
CA GLY A 2 1.66 -20.03 -15.34
C GLY A 2 1.96 -19.81 -13.84
N ILE A 3 2.96 -20.50 -13.29
CA ILE A 3 3.34 -20.36 -11.87
C ILE A 3 3.72 -18.91 -11.55
N ARG A 4 4.50 -18.24 -12.44
CA ARG A 4 4.90 -16.85 -12.28
C ARG A 4 3.71 -15.90 -12.20
N GLU A 5 2.71 -16.08 -13.07
CA GLU A 5 1.49 -15.25 -13.07
C GLU A 5 0.66 -15.47 -11.80
N ARG A 6 0.60 -16.70 -11.29
CA ARG A 6 -0.09 -16.99 -10.01
C ARG A 6 0.58 -16.31 -8.83
N ILE A 7 1.91 -16.35 -8.78
CA ILE A 7 2.67 -15.66 -7.72
C ILE A 7 2.46 -14.16 -7.82
N ASN A 8 2.55 -13.58 -9.04
CA ASN A 8 2.32 -12.16 -9.26
C ASN A 8 0.93 -11.74 -8.80
N HIS A 9 -0.11 -12.47 -9.21
CA HIS A 9 -1.49 -12.22 -8.80
C HIS A 9 -1.69 -12.32 -7.28
N LEU A 10 -1.08 -13.32 -6.63
CA LEU A 10 -1.15 -13.49 -5.18
C LEU A 10 -0.53 -12.31 -4.43
N LEU A 11 0.61 -11.81 -4.91
CA LEU A 11 1.28 -10.66 -4.34
C LEU A 11 0.52 -9.36 -4.64
N ALA A 12 0.08 -9.16 -5.89
CA ALA A 12 -0.70 -7.98 -6.29
C ALA A 12 -1.96 -7.83 -5.44
N THR A 13 -2.65 -8.94 -5.19
CA THR A 13 -3.92 -8.96 -4.43
C THR A 13 -3.73 -9.08 -2.91
N GLY A 14 -2.51 -8.93 -2.40
CA GLY A 14 -2.23 -9.02 -0.97
C GLY A 14 -2.75 -10.33 -0.37
N PHE A 15 -2.31 -11.46 -0.92
CA PHE A 15 -2.75 -12.80 -0.53
C PHE A 15 -4.27 -12.99 -0.67
N LEU A 16 -4.84 -12.47 -1.76
CA LEU A 16 -6.27 -12.51 -2.12
C LEU A 16 -7.17 -11.57 -1.29
N ALA A 17 -6.63 -10.74 -0.42
CA ALA A 17 -7.39 -9.74 0.33
C ALA A 17 -8.07 -8.72 -0.61
N GLY A 18 -7.41 -8.34 -1.71
CA GLY A 18 -7.96 -7.46 -2.74
C GLY A 18 -9.15 -8.05 -3.52
N ARG A 19 -9.38 -9.37 -3.45
CA ARG A 19 -10.54 -10.01 -4.07
C ARG A 19 -11.81 -9.94 -3.22
N ILE A 20 -11.72 -9.38 -2.02
CA ILE A 20 -12.90 -9.14 -1.18
C ILE A 20 -13.72 -8.04 -1.85
N ARG A 21 -14.98 -8.36 -2.20
CA ARG A 21 -15.86 -7.54 -3.03
C ARG A 21 -16.12 -6.13 -2.47
N TYR A 22 -16.11 -6.00 -1.15
CA TYR A 22 -16.35 -4.74 -0.47
C TYR A 22 -15.06 -4.19 0.13
N MET A 23 -14.68 -2.96 -0.24
CA MET A 23 -13.54 -2.23 0.32
C MET A 23 -12.19 -2.98 0.20
N PRO A 24 -11.78 -3.46 -0.98
CA PRO A 24 -10.56 -4.25 -1.16
C PRO A 24 -9.33 -3.54 -0.60
N GLY A 25 -9.17 -2.24 -0.83
CA GLY A 25 -8.07 -1.43 -0.30
C GLY A 25 -8.01 -1.39 1.23
N THR A 26 -9.16 -1.43 1.92
CA THR A 26 -9.18 -1.53 3.40
C THR A 26 -8.60 -2.86 3.85
N PHE A 27 -8.97 -3.96 3.19
CA PHE A 27 -8.40 -5.27 3.49
C PHE A 27 -6.92 -5.36 3.12
N GLY A 28 -6.51 -4.76 2.00
CA GLY A 28 -5.09 -4.61 1.64
C GLY A 28 -4.30 -3.86 2.71
N SER A 29 -4.81 -2.73 3.18
CA SER A 29 -4.21 -1.95 4.26
C SER A 29 -4.14 -2.72 5.58
N LEU A 30 -5.16 -3.53 5.91
CA LEU A 30 -5.14 -4.42 7.09
C LEU A 30 -4.08 -5.51 6.96
N VAL A 31 -3.88 -6.08 5.77
CA VAL A 31 -2.76 -7.00 5.51
C VAL A 31 -1.43 -6.29 5.74
N GLY A 32 -1.25 -5.08 5.21
CA GLY A 32 -0.05 -4.26 5.43
C GLY A 32 0.20 -4.01 6.92
N LEU A 33 -0.85 -3.66 7.68
CA LEU A 33 -0.78 -3.43 9.13
C LEU A 33 -0.36 -4.70 9.88
N LEU A 34 -0.96 -5.84 9.55
CA LEU A 34 -0.61 -7.14 10.14
C LEU A 34 0.85 -7.50 9.84
N LEU A 35 1.31 -7.26 8.62
CA LEU A 35 2.70 -7.54 8.23
C LEU A 35 3.68 -6.66 9.00
N VAL A 36 3.43 -5.36 9.16
CA VAL A 36 4.27 -4.46 9.97
C VAL A 36 4.27 -4.88 11.45
N PHE A 37 3.12 -5.31 11.96
CA PHE A 37 3.02 -5.80 13.35
C PHE A 37 3.83 -7.06 13.58
N LEU A 38 3.75 -8.04 12.68
CA LEU A 38 4.47 -9.33 12.78
C LEU A 38 5.95 -9.21 12.43
N PHE A 39 6.28 -8.34 11.47
CA PHE A 39 7.62 -8.18 10.91
C PHE A 39 8.03 -6.70 10.90
N PRO A 40 8.47 -6.14 12.06
CA PRO A 40 8.81 -4.72 12.17
C PRO A 40 9.90 -4.25 11.20
N ILE A 41 10.69 -5.15 10.63
CA ILE A 41 11.70 -4.83 9.62
C ILE A 41 11.09 -4.22 8.34
N LEU A 42 9.81 -4.53 8.04
CA LEU A 42 9.14 -4.07 6.83
C LEU A 42 8.90 -2.55 6.79
N ARG A 43 8.95 -1.87 7.94
CA ARG A 43 8.92 -0.40 8.02
C ARG A 43 10.29 0.26 7.83
N SER A 44 11.35 -0.51 7.65
CA SER A 44 12.68 0.03 7.36
C SER A 44 12.75 0.56 5.91
N TRP A 45 13.50 1.64 5.70
CA TRP A 45 13.64 2.22 4.38
C TRP A 45 14.11 1.25 3.29
N PRO A 46 15.09 0.34 3.53
CA PRO A 46 15.44 -0.66 2.52
C PRO A 46 14.29 -1.60 2.16
N ALA A 47 13.52 -2.07 3.14
CA ALA A 47 12.37 -2.94 2.89
C ALA A 47 11.25 -2.21 2.15
N ILE A 48 10.97 -0.96 2.51
CA ILE A 48 10.01 -0.09 1.82
C ILE A 48 10.44 0.10 0.36
N LEU A 49 11.70 0.44 0.10
CA LEU A 49 12.20 0.64 -1.25
C LEU A 49 12.06 -0.62 -2.11
N ILE A 50 12.41 -1.78 -1.57
CA ILE A 50 12.23 -3.08 -2.24
C ILE A 50 10.73 -3.31 -2.54
N THR A 51 9.85 -3.06 -1.56
CA THR A 51 8.41 -3.25 -1.73
C THR A 51 7.83 -2.32 -2.80
N VAL A 52 8.24 -1.05 -2.83
CA VAL A 52 7.80 -0.07 -3.83
C VAL A 52 8.26 -0.48 -5.23
N ILE A 53 9.54 -0.84 -5.41
CA ILE A 53 10.07 -1.24 -6.71
C ILE A 53 9.40 -2.54 -7.19
N ALA A 54 9.34 -3.54 -6.34
CA ALA A 54 8.69 -4.81 -6.67
C ALA A 54 7.19 -4.64 -6.90
N GLY A 55 6.52 -3.84 -6.05
CA GLY A 55 5.09 -3.53 -6.17
C GLY A 55 4.76 -2.83 -7.48
N THR A 56 5.53 -1.82 -7.87
CA THR A 56 5.36 -1.13 -9.16
C THR A 56 5.44 -2.13 -10.34
N TYR A 57 6.43 -3.02 -10.32
CA TYR A 57 6.56 -4.06 -11.34
C TYR A 57 5.38 -5.04 -11.32
N ILE A 58 4.95 -5.46 -10.13
CA ILE A 58 3.84 -6.40 -9.94
C ILE A 58 2.53 -5.77 -10.43
N CYS A 59 2.24 -4.51 -10.09
CA CYS A 59 1.08 -3.78 -10.58
C CYS A 59 1.05 -3.71 -12.10
N GLN A 60 2.18 -3.33 -12.72
CA GLN A 60 2.28 -3.26 -14.18
C GLN A 60 2.02 -4.61 -14.86
N GLN A 61 2.57 -5.69 -14.29
CA GLN A 61 2.33 -7.05 -14.83
C GLN A 61 0.87 -7.47 -14.68
N GLU A 62 0.23 -7.10 -13.57
CA GLU A 62 -1.17 -7.46 -13.31
C GLU A 62 -2.13 -6.68 -14.23
N GLU A 63 -1.88 -5.38 -14.45
CA GLU A 63 -2.63 -4.59 -15.43
C GLU A 63 -2.47 -5.12 -16.85
N ASN A 64 -1.24 -5.47 -17.25
CA ASN A 64 -0.99 -6.06 -18.57
C ASN A 64 -1.69 -7.42 -18.74
N ARG A 65 -1.77 -8.21 -17.68
CA ARG A 65 -2.43 -9.53 -17.70
C ARG A 65 -3.95 -9.41 -17.78
N THR A 66 -4.53 -8.50 -17.03
CA THR A 66 -6.00 -8.34 -16.94
C THR A 66 -6.55 -7.44 -18.03
N GLY A 67 -5.76 -6.54 -18.58
CA GLY A 67 -6.19 -5.47 -19.48
C GLY A 67 -7.02 -4.39 -18.79
N ILE A 68 -7.11 -4.42 -17.44
CA ILE A 68 -7.88 -3.49 -16.64
C ILE A 68 -6.90 -2.51 -16.00
N LYS A 69 -6.99 -1.23 -16.38
CA LYS A 69 -6.27 -0.14 -15.72
C LYS A 69 -6.87 0.09 -14.33
N ASP A 70 -6.02 0.39 -13.38
CA ASP A 70 -6.42 0.67 -11.99
C ASP A 70 -7.36 -0.42 -11.42
N ASN A 71 -6.94 -1.67 -11.55
CA ASN A 71 -7.72 -2.81 -11.11
C ASN A 71 -7.83 -2.82 -9.59
N GLN A 72 -9.03 -2.66 -9.06
CA GLN A 72 -9.34 -2.59 -7.62
C GLN A 72 -8.93 -3.84 -6.81
N GLU A 73 -8.62 -4.97 -7.48
CA GLU A 73 -8.08 -6.16 -6.81
C GLU A 73 -6.60 -6.01 -6.45
N ILE A 74 -5.89 -5.04 -7.06
CA ILE A 74 -4.51 -4.72 -6.71
C ILE A 74 -4.53 -3.94 -5.40
N VAL A 75 -3.81 -4.42 -4.40
CA VAL A 75 -3.72 -3.83 -3.05
C VAL A 75 -2.28 -3.83 -2.49
N ILE A 76 -1.30 -4.17 -3.33
CA ILE A 76 0.12 -4.14 -2.92
C ILE A 76 0.62 -2.71 -2.72
N ASP A 77 0.01 -1.74 -3.37
CA ASP A 77 0.19 -0.31 -3.22
C ASP A 77 -0.24 0.16 -1.82
N GLU A 78 -1.43 -0.24 -1.37
CA GLU A 78 -1.88 0.05 0.00
C GLU A 78 -0.98 -0.62 1.05
N ILE A 79 -0.50 -1.84 0.79
CA ILE A 79 0.46 -2.52 1.68
C ILE A 79 1.75 -1.69 1.79
N ALA A 80 2.31 -1.21 0.66
CA ALA A 80 3.49 -0.36 0.65
C ALA A 80 3.24 0.99 1.37
N GLY A 81 2.08 1.61 1.14
CA GLY A 81 1.66 2.84 1.80
C GLY A 81 1.59 2.70 3.33
N VAL A 82 1.07 1.57 3.82
CA VAL A 82 1.06 1.27 5.26
C VAL A 82 2.49 1.09 5.80
N PHE A 83 3.39 0.41 5.08
CA PHE A 83 4.80 0.31 5.51
C PHE A 83 5.44 1.68 5.67
N ILE A 84 5.21 2.59 4.72
CA ILE A 84 5.69 3.97 4.74
C ILE A 84 5.11 4.73 5.94
N THR A 85 3.81 4.56 6.23
CA THR A 85 3.13 5.21 7.36
C THR A 85 3.86 4.99 8.69
N PHE A 86 4.45 3.82 8.89
CA PHE A 86 5.18 3.48 10.11
C PHE A 86 6.71 3.63 10.01
N ALA A 87 7.24 4.22 8.92
CA ALA A 87 8.68 4.31 8.68
C ALA A 87 9.42 5.21 9.68
N LEU A 88 8.76 6.24 10.20
CA LEU A 88 9.37 7.26 11.06
C LEU A 88 9.18 7.00 12.55
N ILE A 89 8.34 6.04 12.93
CA ILE A 89 8.07 5.72 14.33
C ILE A 89 8.26 4.23 14.63
N SER A 90 8.39 3.93 15.92
CA SER A 90 8.37 2.55 16.44
C SER A 90 7.07 2.33 17.20
N PRO A 91 5.99 1.85 16.54
CA PRO A 91 4.73 1.63 17.22
C PRO A 91 4.90 0.57 18.31
N ASN A 92 4.46 0.88 19.52
CA ASN A 92 4.62 0.03 20.70
C ASN A 92 3.32 -0.33 21.42
N ASN A 93 2.19 0.21 20.95
CA ASN A 93 0.87 -0.05 21.51
C ASN A 93 -0.22 0.00 20.42
N PHE A 94 -1.40 -0.48 20.76
CA PHE A 94 -2.55 -0.55 19.85
C PHE A 94 -2.95 0.82 19.27
N ILE A 95 -2.82 1.90 20.06
CA ILE A 95 -3.22 3.25 19.63
C ILE A 95 -2.34 3.72 18.46
N HIS A 96 -1.02 3.45 18.50
CA HIS A 96 -0.12 3.79 17.39
C HIS A 96 -0.54 3.09 16.09
N TYR A 97 -0.84 1.78 16.16
CA TYR A 97 -1.26 1.02 14.97
C TYR A 97 -2.62 1.50 14.44
N LEU A 98 -3.58 1.73 15.34
CA LEU A 98 -4.91 2.22 14.97
C LEU A 98 -4.83 3.61 14.34
N THR A 99 -4.09 4.54 14.97
CA THR A 99 -3.94 5.91 14.45
C THR A 99 -3.26 5.92 13.09
N GLY A 100 -2.17 5.19 12.91
CA GLY A 100 -1.48 5.09 11.63
C GLY A 100 -2.37 4.50 10.53
N PHE A 101 -3.10 3.44 10.83
CA PHE A 101 -4.06 2.85 9.90
C PHE A 101 -5.16 3.85 9.48
N LEU A 102 -5.76 4.54 10.45
CA LEU A 102 -6.83 5.50 10.16
C LEU A 102 -6.31 6.69 9.36
N LEU A 103 -5.14 7.24 9.70
CA LEU A 103 -4.51 8.32 8.94
C LEU A 103 -4.26 7.90 7.50
N PHE A 104 -3.61 6.76 7.29
CA PHE A 104 -3.36 6.24 5.95
C PHE A 104 -4.67 6.13 5.15
N ARG A 105 -5.70 5.49 5.71
CA ARG A 105 -6.99 5.33 5.01
C ARG A 105 -7.68 6.66 4.72
N VAL A 106 -7.61 7.63 5.61
CA VAL A 106 -8.16 8.97 5.36
C VAL A 106 -7.48 9.61 4.15
N PHE A 107 -6.14 9.65 4.11
CA PHE A 107 -5.41 10.28 3.01
C PHE A 107 -5.52 9.51 1.70
N ASP A 108 -5.58 8.19 1.74
CA ASP A 108 -5.77 7.35 0.58
C ASP A 108 -7.19 7.51 -0.03
N ILE A 109 -8.24 7.60 0.79
CA ILE A 109 -9.61 7.74 0.29
C ILE A 109 -9.91 9.17 -0.17
N PHE A 110 -9.56 10.18 0.64
CA PHE A 110 -9.88 11.58 0.33
C PHE A 110 -8.91 12.24 -0.64
N LYS A 111 -7.71 11.72 -0.79
CA LYS A 111 -6.66 12.16 -1.73
C LYS A 111 -6.52 13.68 -1.81
N PRO A 112 -6.29 14.39 -0.68
CA PRO A 112 -6.27 15.84 -0.67
C PRO A 112 -5.13 16.40 -1.52
N GLY A 113 -5.44 17.38 -2.39
CA GLY A 113 -4.49 18.23 -3.11
C GLY A 113 -3.35 17.50 -3.83
N PRO A 114 -2.14 17.42 -3.22
CA PRO A 114 -0.97 16.84 -3.88
C PRO A 114 -1.11 15.37 -4.26
N ILE A 115 -1.90 14.59 -3.52
CA ILE A 115 -2.13 13.16 -3.79
C ILE A 115 -2.99 12.99 -5.05
N ASP A 116 -4.02 13.82 -5.25
CA ASP A 116 -4.88 13.77 -6.43
C ASP A 116 -4.08 14.04 -7.72
N SER A 117 -3.08 14.92 -7.65
CA SER A 117 -2.25 15.29 -8.80
C SER A 117 -1.35 14.15 -9.32
N VAL A 118 -1.09 13.10 -8.52
CA VAL A 118 -0.23 11.97 -8.89
C VAL A 118 -0.99 10.86 -9.62
N GLN A 119 -2.33 10.88 -9.62
CA GLN A 119 -3.17 9.89 -10.32
C GLN A 119 -3.06 9.96 -11.85
N ASP A 120 -2.57 11.07 -12.41
CA ASP A 120 -2.42 11.27 -13.85
C ASP A 120 -1.33 10.38 -14.47
N TYR A 121 -0.50 9.72 -13.66
CA TYR A 121 0.50 8.77 -14.15
C TYR A 121 -0.14 7.43 -14.48
N GLU A 122 0.10 6.94 -15.70
CA GLU A 122 -0.44 5.65 -16.15
C GLU A 122 0.43 4.46 -15.71
N GLY A 123 -0.21 3.30 -15.56
CA GLY A 123 0.44 2.03 -15.27
C GLY A 123 0.86 1.82 -13.81
N GLY A 124 1.70 0.83 -13.57
CA GLY A 124 2.17 0.46 -12.23
C GLY A 124 2.70 1.61 -11.37
N PRO A 125 3.47 2.59 -11.93
CA PRO A 125 3.86 3.78 -11.18
C PRO A 125 2.67 4.63 -10.71
N GLY A 126 1.65 4.81 -11.54
CA GLY A 126 0.45 5.59 -11.18
C GLY A 126 -0.31 4.97 -10.02
N VAL A 127 -0.52 3.66 -10.06
CA VAL A 127 -1.18 2.89 -8.98
C VAL A 127 -0.43 3.05 -7.66
N MET A 128 0.91 3.04 -7.70
CA MET A 128 1.74 3.07 -6.48
C MET A 128 1.89 4.47 -5.87
N LEU A 129 1.91 5.53 -6.70
CA LEU A 129 2.34 6.87 -6.28
C LEU A 129 1.38 7.55 -5.30
N ASP A 130 0.08 7.37 -5.45
CA ASP A 130 -0.91 7.98 -4.56
C ASP A 130 -0.86 7.38 -3.15
N ASP A 131 -0.66 6.08 -3.03
CA ASP A 131 -0.49 5.41 -1.75
C ASP A 131 0.85 5.73 -1.07
N ILE A 132 1.92 5.90 -1.86
CA ILE A 132 3.20 6.42 -1.36
C ILE A 132 2.99 7.82 -0.76
N ALA A 133 2.28 8.71 -1.47
CA ALA A 133 2.02 10.06 -1.00
C ALA A 133 1.15 10.06 0.27
N ALA A 134 0.09 9.26 0.31
CA ALA A 134 -0.75 9.08 1.48
C ALA A 134 0.05 8.53 2.68
N GLY A 135 0.91 7.55 2.44
CA GLY A 135 1.79 6.96 3.45
C GLY A 135 2.80 7.97 4.02
N LEU A 136 3.44 8.77 3.16
CA LEU A 136 4.40 9.80 3.59
C LEU A 136 3.74 10.88 4.46
N ILE A 137 2.58 11.39 4.06
CA ILE A 137 1.84 12.38 4.85
C ILE A 137 1.46 11.77 6.20
N SER A 138 0.96 10.55 6.20
CA SER A 138 0.61 9.83 7.43
C SER A 138 1.82 9.62 8.33
N ALA A 139 2.98 9.25 7.77
CA ALA A 139 4.22 9.06 8.52
C ALA A 139 4.69 10.36 9.21
N ILE A 140 4.61 11.49 8.50
CA ILE A 140 4.97 12.81 9.06
C ILE A 140 4.02 13.15 10.24
N ILE A 141 2.72 12.96 10.05
CA ILE A 141 1.74 13.22 11.12
C ILE A 141 1.97 12.31 12.32
N MET A 142 2.21 11.01 12.08
CA MET A 142 2.53 10.05 13.13
C MET A 142 3.77 10.46 13.92
N PHE A 143 4.83 10.91 13.23
CA PHE A 143 6.05 11.41 13.86
C PHE A 143 5.85 12.68 14.69
N LEU A 144 4.91 13.55 14.28
CA LEU A 144 4.61 14.78 15.03
C LEU A 144 3.73 14.54 16.26
N ILE A 145 2.94 13.46 16.26
CA ILE A 145 2.01 13.14 17.36
C ILE A 145 2.66 12.26 18.42
N PHE A 146 3.53 11.32 18.00
CA PHE A 146 4.15 10.29 18.83
C PHE A 146 5.69 10.39 18.84
#